data_888435ce48fa17f81e42cb2f6274f5ec
#
_entry.id   888435ce48fa17f81e42cb2f6274f5ec
#
_cell.length_a   1.000
_cell.length_b   1.000
_cell.length_c   1.000
_cell.angle_alpha   90.00
_cell.angle_beta   90.00
_cell.angle_gamma   90.00
#
_symmetry.space_group_name_H-M   'P 1'
#
loop_
_entity.id
_entity.type
_entity.pdbx_description
1 polymer ?
#
loop_
_entity_poly.entity_id
_entity_poly.type
_entity_poly.pdbx_seq_one_letter_code
_entity_poly.pdbx_strand_id
1 'polypeptide(L)' 'MTTLLNDTIDTGDVLEVTRDGETISALVLLAADTAVILDACDGSTPFVVKRDELVEYRKFVPTA' A
#
# COMPACT_ATOMS: atom_id res chain seq x y z
N MET A 1 8.69 8.62 9.71
CA MET A 1 8.79 7.17 9.76
C MET A 1 9.52 6.64 8.55
N THR A 2 10.49 5.82 8.75
CA THR A 2 11.31 5.31 7.65
C THR A 2 10.74 4.01 7.13
N THR A 3 10.64 3.91 5.81
CA THR A 3 10.24 2.66 5.17
C THR A 3 11.44 1.73 5.12
N LEU A 4 11.25 0.51 5.57
CA LEU A 4 12.30 -0.49 5.53
C LEU A 4 12.18 -1.29 4.25
N LEU A 5 13.33 -1.73 3.71
CA LEU A 5 13.36 -2.49 2.46
C LEU A 5 12.62 -3.81 2.56
N ASN A 6 12.58 -4.38 3.74
CA ASN A 6 11.96 -5.69 3.95
C ASN A 6 10.71 -5.58 4.81
N ASP A 7 10.05 -4.43 4.78
CA ASP A 7 8.77 -4.27 5.46
C ASP A 7 7.80 -5.33 4.98
N THR A 8 7.05 -5.87 5.91
CA THR A 8 5.99 -6.82 5.59
C THR A 8 4.70 -6.04 5.36
N ILE A 9 4.05 -6.32 4.25
CA ILE A 9 2.75 -5.74 3.92
C ILE A 9 1.71 -6.83 4.07
N ASP A 10 0.71 -6.58 4.91
CA ASP A 10 -0.34 -7.55 5.19
C ASP A 10 -1.72 -6.98 4.89
N THR A 11 -2.67 -7.88 4.69
CA THR A 11 -4.07 -7.49 4.55
C THR A 11 -4.50 -6.67 5.76
N GLY A 12 -5.16 -5.55 5.52
CA GLY A 12 -5.62 -4.67 6.58
C GLY A 12 -4.67 -3.51 6.87
N ASP A 13 -3.46 -3.56 6.35
CA ASP A 13 -2.53 -2.44 6.49
C ASP A 13 -3.00 -1.26 5.66
N VAL A 14 -2.60 -0.07 6.08
CA VAL A 14 -2.83 1.15 5.29
C VAL A 14 -1.50 1.63 4.78
N LEU A 15 -1.42 1.84 3.48
CA LEU A 15 -0.21 2.34 2.83
C LEU A 15 -0.46 3.72 2.26
N GLU A 16 0.57 4.57 2.30
CA GLU A 16 0.58 5.82 1.58
C GLU A 16 1.48 5.60 0.37
N VAL A 17 0.91 5.69 -0.82
CA VAL A 17 1.64 5.41 -2.06
C VAL A 17 1.55 6.60 -2.99
N THR A 18 2.58 6.77 -3.81
CA THR A 18 2.60 7.83 -4.81
C THR A 18 2.29 7.23 -6.17
N ARG A 19 1.26 7.77 -6.82
CA ARG A 19 0.85 7.36 -8.16
C ARG A 19 0.61 8.60 -9.00
N ASP A 20 1.20 8.62 -10.19
CA ASP A 20 0.99 9.72 -11.15
C ASP A 20 1.24 11.08 -10.50
N GLY A 21 2.25 11.16 -9.63
CA GLY A 21 2.59 12.40 -8.97
C GLY A 21 1.73 12.74 -7.76
N GLU A 22 0.76 11.89 -7.43
CA GLU A 22 -0.12 12.11 -6.29
C GLU A 22 0.12 11.07 -5.21
N THR A 23 0.07 11.52 -3.97
CA THR A 23 0.18 10.63 -2.82
C THR A 23 -1.23 10.30 -2.32
N ILE A 24 -1.52 9.00 -2.25
CA ILE A 24 -2.83 8.54 -1.78
C ILE A 24 -2.63 7.54 -0.64
N SER A 25 -3.63 7.48 0.23
CA SER A 25 -3.68 6.46 1.27
C SER A 25 -4.60 5.35 0.81
N ALA A 26 -4.17 4.11 0.97
CA ALA A 26 -4.94 2.97 0.48
C ALA A 26 -4.89 1.82 1.47
N LEU A 27 -6.00 1.10 1.56
CA LEU A 27 -6.12 -0.07 2.40
C LEU A 27 -5.69 -1.31 1.62
N VAL A 28 -4.88 -2.14 2.22
CA VAL A 28 -4.45 -3.40 1.61
C VAL A 28 -5.58 -4.41 1.78
N LEU A 29 -6.19 -4.79 0.66
CA LEU A 29 -7.25 -5.81 0.67
C LEU A 29 -6.68 -7.21 0.59
N LEU A 30 -5.58 -7.38 -0.12
CA LEU A 30 -4.92 -8.66 -0.26
C LEU A 30 -3.44 -8.43 -0.52
N ALA A 31 -2.61 -9.17 0.17
CA ALA A 31 -1.16 -9.11 -0.03
C ALA A 31 -0.67 -10.47 -0.51
N ALA A 32 -0.24 -10.52 -1.76
CA ALA A 32 0.35 -11.71 -2.35
C ALA A 32 1.85 -11.54 -2.49
N ASP A 33 2.55 -12.60 -2.88
CA ASP A 33 4.00 -12.57 -2.95
C ASP A 33 4.53 -11.57 -3.97
N THR A 34 3.81 -11.39 -5.08
CA THR A 34 4.30 -10.55 -6.18
C THR A 34 3.48 -9.28 -6.36
N ALA A 35 2.33 -9.18 -5.72
CA ALA A 35 1.43 -8.05 -5.92
C ALA A 35 0.55 -7.81 -4.71
N VAL A 36 0.01 -6.61 -4.61
CA VAL A 36 -0.95 -6.27 -3.56
C VAL A 36 -2.17 -5.63 -4.22
N ILE A 37 -3.33 -5.83 -3.62
CA ILE A 37 -4.56 -5.17 -4.05
C ILE A 37 -4.84 -4.05 -3.06
N LEU A 38 -4.97 -2.84 -3.57
CA LEU A 38 -5.15 -1.64 -2.76
C LEU A 38 -6.50 -1.00 -3.05
N ASP A 39 -7.12 -0.49 -2.01
CA ASP A 39 -8.38 0.24 -2.11
C ASP A 39 -8.16 1.64 -1.55
N ALA A 40 -8.34 2.64 -2.40
CA ALA A 40 -8.16 4.04 -1.99
C ALA A 40 -9.27 4.52 -1.06
N CYS A 41 -10.31 3.73 -0.88
CA CYS A 41 -11.43 4.04 0.03
C CYS A 41 -12.18 5.31 -0.34
N ASP A 42 -12.18 5.64 -1.63
CA ASP A 42 -12.86 6.83 -2.14
C ASP A 42 -14.02 6.48 -3.06
N GLY A 43 -14.44 5.22 -3.05
CA GLY A 43 -15.51 4.75 -3.91
C GLY A 43 -15.01 4.23 -5.26
N SER A 44 -13.72 4.35 -5.54
CA SER A 44 -13.17 3.83 -6.78
C SER A 44 -12.91 2.33 -6.68
N THR A 45 -12.69 1.71 -7.84
CA THR A 45 -12.39 0.28 -7.90
C THR A 45 -11.01 0.01 -7.32
N PRO A 46 -10.85 -1.03 -6.51
CA PRO A 46 -9.52 -1.43 -6.05
C PRO A 46 -8.59 -1.72 -7.23
N PHE A 47 -7.31 -1.53 -7.01
CA PHE A 47 -6.33 -1.70 -8.08
C PHE A 47 -5.19 -2.59 -7.60
N VAL A 48 -4.52 -3.23 -8.57
CA VAL A 48 -3.42 -4.14 -8.30
C VAL A 48 -2.11 -3.42 -8.56
N VAL A 49 -1.18 -3.52 -7.60
CA VAL A 49 0.15 -2.95 -7.75
C VAL A 49 1.16 -4.06 -7.54
N LYS A 50 2.09 -4.20 -8.46
CA LYS A 50 3.16 -5.17 -8.29
C LYS A 50 4.11 -4.70 -7.19
N ARG A 51 4.63 -5.64 -6.42
CA ARG A 51 5.50 -5.28 -5.30
C ARG A 51 6.75 -4.52 -5.76
N ASP A 52 7.27 -4.84 -6.93
CA ASP A 52 8.43 -4.14 -7.46
C ASP A 52 8.12 -2.72 -7.94
N GLU A 53 6.85 -2.37 -8.04
CA GLU A 53 6.41 -1.01 -8.36
C GLU A 53 6.18 -0.18 -7.09
N LEU A 54 6.20 -0.80 -5.92
CA LEU A 54 6.04 -0.10 -4.66
C LEU A 54 7.40 0.40 -4.18
N VAL A 55 7.95 1.36 -4.89
CA VAL A 55 9.27 1.90 -4.55
C VAL A 55 9.17 3.14 -3.64
N GLU A 56 8.04 3.82 -3.69
CA GLU A 56 7.80 4.98 -2.84
C GLU A 56 6.49 4.76 -2.11
N TYR A 57 6.58 4.26 -0.88
CA TYR A 57 5.39 4.06 -0.07
C TYR A 57 5.75 4.16 1.41
N ARG A 58 4.74 4.41 2.21
CA ARG A 58 4.87 4.39 3.66
C ARG A 58 3.77 3.51 4.23
N LYS A 59 4.12 2.75 5.23
CA LYS A 59 3.16 1.88 5.89
C LYS A 59 2.76 2.51 7.23
N PHE A 60 1.46 2.61 7.45
CA PHE A 60 0.95 3.07 8.73
C PHE A 60 0.74 1.88 9.63
N VAL A 61 1.39 1.91 10.78
CA VAL A 61 1.26 0.85 11.77
C VAL A 61 0.33 1.37 12.85
N PRO A 62 -0.78 0.69 13.13
CA PRO A 62 -1.68 1.12 14.19
C PRO A 62 -0.96 1.16 15.52
N THR A 63 -1.21 2.21 16.27
CA THR A 63 -0.66 2.33 17.63
C THR A 63 -1.68 1.73 18.58
N ALA A 64 -1.23 0.78 19.34
CA ALA A 64 -2.11 0.12 20.29
C ALA A 64 -2.48 1.05 21.45
#